data_716bd6f28cf5bf184c574636dba82bde
#
_entry.id   716bd6f28cf5bf184c574636dba82bde
#
_cell.length_a   1.000
_cell.length_b   1.000
_cell.length_c   1.000
_cell.angle_alpha   90.00
_cell.angle_beta   90.00
_cell.angle_gamma   90.00
#
_symmetry.space_group_name_H-M   'P 1'
#
loop_
_entity.id
_entity.type
_entity.pdbx_description
1 polymer ?
#
loop_
_entity_poly.entity_id
_entity_poly.type
_entity_poly.pdbx_seq_one_letter_code
_entity_poly.pdbx_strand_id
1 'polypeptide(L)'
;LTMMVEAGVAVQRIQEEAEKHGLLYPVDFGARGSAHIGGSAATNAGGNGVIRYGMTRESVLGLEAVLADGTVIPAMNRMIKNNAAYDVKQLFIGTEGTLGVITRLVLRLRESPRSTQSALVACPTFTDVTRFLKHIDGALGGSLSAFELMWNEFYRLVTTPPSKGTPPLPQTYDYYVLVESAGGDPTRDQAQFEEAIAAAIEAGLVVDAVVCASEAQREALWALRDDVEGIFRLGMPVAFDVSLPLAEMEGYVTAVVRRLEQEWPAYSRFVFGHLGDGNLHIIAAGPPSAEARHGIERCVYEPLASRG
;
A
#
# COMPACT_ATOMS: atom_id res chain seq x y z
N LEU A 1 16.97 -18.56 -3.31
CA LEU A 1 16.12 -17.44 -3.77
C LEU A 1 16.60 -16.14 -3.11
N THR A 2 17.78 -15.65 -3.54
CA THR A 2 18.35 -14.40 -3.02
C THR A 2 19.03 -13.64 -4.15
N MET A 3 19.01 -12.31 -4.07
CA MET A 3 19.71 -11.40 -4.96
C MET A 3 20.57 -10.46 -4.13
N MET A 4 21.83 -10.27 -4.52
CA MET A 4 22.71 -9.27 -3.91
C MET A 4 22.75 -8.06 -4.83
N VAL A 5 22.53 -6.87 -4.28
CA VAL A 5 22.46 -5.62 -5.01
C VAL A 5 23.20 -4.50 -4.30
N GLU A 6 23.66 -3.52 -5.05
CA GLU A 6 24.12 -2.25 -4.51
C GLU A 6 22.94 -1.33 -4.19
N ALA A 7 23.09 -0.49 -3.19
CA ALA A 7 22.01 0.38 -2.68
C ALA A 7 21.44 1.35 -3.73
N GLY A 8 22.22 1.70 -4.75
CA GLY A 8 21.81 2.60 -5.84
C GLY A 8 20.99 1.95 -6.96
N VAL A 9 20.68 0.65 -6.87
CA VAL A 9 19.85 -0.02 -7.88
C VAL A 9 18.38 0.37 -7.69
N ALA A 10 17.71 0.75 -8.78
CA ALA A 10 16.28 1.06 -8.76
C ALA A 10 15.45 -0.21 -8.47
N VAL A 11 14.39 -0.06 -7.69
CA VAL A 11 13.50 -1.17 -7.30
C VAL A 11 12.95 -1.90 -8.52
N GLN A 12 12.51 -1.17 -9.54
CA GLN A 12 12.01 -1.75 -10.79
C GLN A 12 13.05 -2.66 -11.47
N ARG A 13 14.33 -2.29 -11.47
CA ARG A 13 15.40 -3.13 -12.06
C ARG A 13 15.58 -4.45 -11.31
N ILE A 14 15.36 -4.43 -9.99
CA ILE A 14 15.40 -5.64 -9.16
C ILE A 14 14.21 -6.55 -9.51
N GLN A 15 13.02 -5.98 -9.69
CA GLN A 15 11.81 -6.71 -10.10
C GLN A 15 11.99 -7.35 -11.48
N GLU A 16 12.41 -6.57 -12.48
CA GLU A 16 12.67 -7.03 -13.84
C GLU A 16 13.72 -8.15 -13.89
N GLU A 17 14.76 -8.06 -13.07
CA GLU A 17 15.79 -9.11 -13.02
C GLU A 17 15.29 -10.37 -12.32
N ALA A 18 14.50 -10.25 -11.26
CA ALA A 18 13.88 -11.38 -10.59
C ALA A 18 12.92 -12.13 -11.53
N GLU A 19 12.10 -11.39 -12.29
CA GLU A 19 11.11 -11.93 -13.23
C GLU A 19 11.73 -12.80 -14.31
N LYS A 20 12.91 -12.45 -14.84
CA LYS A 20 13.67 -13.28 -15.81
C LYS A 20 13.97 -14.70 -15.31
N HIS A 21 13.95 -14.87 -13.98
CA HIS A 21 14.19 -16.15 -13.32
C HIS A 21 12.93 -16.79 -12.74
N GLY A 22 11.73 -16.28 -13.09
CA GLY A 22 10.45 -16.75 -12.55
C GLY A 22 10.27 -16.41 -11.06
N LEU A 23 10.97 -15.37 -10.59
CA LEU A 23 10.97 -14.94 -9.20
C LEU A 23 10.35 -13.55 -9.05
N LEU A 24 9.90 -13.23 -7.83
CA LEU A 24 9.31 -11.96 -7.44
C LEU A 24 10.16 -11.28 -6.36
N TYR A 25 10.48 -10.01 -6.57
CA TYR A 25 10.80 -9.08 -5.50
C TYR A 25 9.52 -8.33 -5.12
N PRO A 26 8.94 -8.56 -3.91
CA PRO A 26 7.54 -8.24 -3.66
C PRO A 26 7.26 -6.79 -3.26
N VAL A 27 8.29 -5.97 -2.99
CA VAL A 27 8.09 -4.56 -2.62
C VAL A 27 7.74 -3.78 -3.89
N ASP A 28 6.52 -3.26 -3.96
CA ASP A 28 5.98 -2.56 -5.13
C ASP A 28 5.20 -1.31 -4.73
N PHE A 29 5.58 -0.18 -5.33
CA PHE A 29 4.96 1.14 -5.12
C PHE A 29 5.16 2.04 -6.34
N GLY A 30 4.37 3.12 -6.46
CA GLY A 30 4.34 3.95 -7.65
C GLY A 30 5.69 4.55 -8.08
N ALA A 31 6.59 4.84 -7.14
CA ALA A 31 7.92 5.42 -7.42
C ALA A 31 9.01 4.38 -7.76
N ARG A 32 8.70 3.08 -7.94
CA ARG A 32 9.66 1.97 -8.15
C ARG A 32 10.69 2.21 -9.25
N GLY A 33 10.32 2.99 -10.27
CA GLY A 33 11.22 3.31 -11.41
C GLY A 33 12.38 4.24 -11.04
N SER A 34 12.23 5.07 -10.03
CA SER A 34 13.23 6.04 -9.57
C SER A 34 13.74 5.78 -8.15
N ALA A 35 12.98 5.08 -7.32
CA ALA A 35 13.37 4.77 -5.95
C ALA A 35 14.49 3.71 -5.92
N HIS A 36 15.58 4.02 -5.21
CA HIS A 36 16.70 3.12 -5.02
C HIS A 36 16.47 2.22 -3.82
N ILE A 37 16.95 0.98 -3.91
CA ILE A 37 16.74 -0.03 -2.86
C ILE A 37 17.36 0.34 -1.51
N GLY A 38 18.48 1.05 -1.51
CA GLY A 38 19.08 1.57 -0.28
C GLY A 38 18.19 2.59 0.42
N GLY A 39 17.55 3.48 -0.33
CA GLY A 39 16.54 4.41 0.18
C GLY A 39 15.31 3.69 0.69
N SER A 40 14.80 2.71 -0.06
CA SER A 40 13.65 1.90 0.36
C SER A 40 13.92 1.14 1.66
N ALA A 41 15.15 0.62 1.84
CA ALA A 41 15.55 0.00 3.10
C ALA A 41 15.72 1.03 4.23
N ALA A 42 16.33 2.20 3.94
CA ALA A 42 16.54 3.24 4.93
C ALA A 42 15.22 3.82 5.47
N THR A 43 14.18 3.90 4.65
CA THR A 43 12.83 4.31 5.06
C THR A 43 11.93 3.15 5.49
N ASN A 44 12.40 1.90 5.35
CA ASN A 44 11.58 0.70 5.51
C ASN A 44 10.29 0.77 4.66
N ALA A 45 10.43 1.09 3.38
CA ALA A 45 9.30 1.33 2.50
C ALA A 45 8.36 0.12 2.42
N GLY A 46 7.07 0.40 2.45
CA GLY A 46 6.00 -0.54 2.14
C GLY A 46 5.59 -0.46 0.68
N GLY A 47 4.39 -0.93 0.37
CA GLY A 47 3.78 -0.87 -0.95
C GLY A 47 2.51 -1.69 -1.00
N ASN A 48 1.97 -1.92 -2.19
CA ASN A 48 0.65 -2.52 -2.38
C ASN A 48 0.52 -3.95 -1.81
N GLY A 49 1.61 -4.69 -1.68
CA GLY A 49 1.63 -6.08 -1.23
C GLY A 49 2.04 -6.31 0.23
N VAL A 50 2.06 -5.27 1.07
CA VAL A 50 2.53 -5.37 2.48
C VAL A 50 1.73 -6.38 3.28
N ILE A 51 0.41 -6.47 3.09
CA ILE A 51 -0.46 -7.43 3.78
C ILE A 51 0.04 -8.88 3.63
N ARG A 52 0.65 -9.22 2.51
CA ARG A 52 1.14 -10.58 2.23
C ARG A 52 2.63 -10.75 2.45
N TYR A 53 3.40 -9.79 2.03
CA TYR A 53 4.85 -9.94 1.90
C TYR A 53 5.65 -9.17 2.95
N GLY A 54 4.97 -8.29 3.69
CA GLY A 54 5.61 -7.37 4.62
C GLY A 54 6.26 -6.17 3.90
N MET A 55 6.91 -5.34 4.68
CA MET A 55 7.65 -4.16 4.22
C MET A 55 9.03 -4.55 3.69
N THR A 56 9.85 -3.59 3.30
CA THR A 56 11.22 -3.84 2.83
C THR A 56 12.05 -4.64 3.84
N ARG A 57 11.88 -4.42 5.14
CA ARG A 57 12.56 -5.13 6.24
C ARG A 57 12.46 -6.65 6.12
N GLU A 58 11.27 -7.17 5.81
CA GLU A 58 11.00 -8.61 5.68
C GLU A 58 11.67 -9.23 4.44
N SER A 59 12.03 -8.37 3.48
CA SER A 59 12.72 -8.78 2.26
C SER A 59 14.25 -8.63 2.34
N VAL A 60 14.81 -8.04 3.41
CA VAL A 60 16.24 -7.86 3.58
C VAL A 60 16.81 -8.97 4.46
N LEU A 61 17.61 -9.89 3.88
CA LEU A 61 18.32 -10.94 4.60
C LEU A 61 19.67 -10.47 5.17
N GLY A 62 20.30 -9.54 4.48
CA GLY A 62 21.59 -8.97 4.89
C GLY A 62 21.78 -7.57 4.30
N LEU A 63 22.61 -6.78 4.94
CA LEU A 63 23.06 -5.50 4.42
C LEU A 63 24.50 -5.19 4.84
N GLU A 64 25.11 -4.28 4.09
CA GLU A 64 26.34 -3.60 4.46
C GLU A 64 26.02 -2.14 4.70
N ALA A 65 26.51 -1.58 5.79
CA ALA A 65 26.38 -0.16 6.09
C ALA A 65 27.73 0.44 6.49
N VAL A 66 27.90 1.73 6.20
CA VAL A 66 29.06 2.52 6.58
C VAL A 66 28.65 3.55 7.63
N LEU A 67 29.32 3.53 8.78
CA LEU A 67 29.09 4.46 9.87
C LEU A 67 29.76 5.83 9.59
N ALA A 68 29.45 6.83 10.40
CA ALA A 68 29.98 8.18 10.26
C ALA A 68 31.52 8.29 10.39
N ASP A 69 32.14 7.36 11.10
CA ASP A 69 33.62 7.28 11.24
C ASP A 69 34.30 6.46 10.13
N GLY A 70 33.53 5.98 9.13
CA GLY A 70 34.01 5.15 8.04
C GLY A 70 34.07 3.64 8.35
N THR A 71 33.66 3.22 9.54
CA THR A 71 33.57 1.80 9.90
C THR A 71 32.55 1.10 9.04
N VAL A 72 32.92 -0.04 8.41
CA VAL A 72 32.02 -0.86 7.60
C VAL A 72 31.43 -1.97 8.46
N ILE A 73 30.11 -2.10 8.45
CA ILE A 73 29.34 -3.17 9.11
C ILE A 73 28.93 -4.18 8.03
N PRO A 74 29.60 -5.34 7.89
CA PRO A 74 29.34 -6.29 6.82
C PRO A 74 28.35 -7.39 7.27
N ALA A 75 27.07 -7.05 7.47
CA ALA A 75 26.04 -8.01 7.86
C ALA A 75 25.37 -8.69 6.65
N MET A 76 26.15 -9.16 5.67
CA MET A 76 25.72 -9.69 4.35
C MET A 76 25.30 -11.17 4.41
N ASN A 77 24.39 -11.52 5.32
CA ASN A 77 23.87 -12.87 5.48
C ASN A 77 22.92 -13.23 4.31
N ARG A 78 22.92 -14.51 3.90
CA ARG A 78 22.04 -15.04 2.83
C ARG A 78 21.03 -16.08 3.32
N MET A 79 21.07 -16.39 4.61
CA MET A 79 20.22 -17.43 5.20
C MET A 79 18.92 -16.82 5.70
N ILE A 80 17.79 -17.50 5.44
CA ILE A 80 16.49 -17.11 6.01
C ILE A 80 16.50 -17.27 7.52
N LYS A 81 17.03 -18.41 8.03
CA LYS A 81 17.18 -18.63 9.45
C LYS A 81 18.62 -18.25 9.87
N ASN A 82 18.73 -17.15 10.58
CA ASN A 82 19.96 -16.72 11.22
C ASN A 82 19.64 -16.21 12.63
N ASN A 83 19.81 -17.11 13.62
CA ASN A 83 19.58 -16.83 15.02
C ASN A 83 20.90 -16.79 15.83
N ALA A 84 22.04 -16.68 15.16
CA ALA A 84 23.34 -16.52 15.77
C ALA A 84 23.65 -15.03 15.97
N ALA A 85 23.94 -14.61 17.21
CA ALA A 85 24.24 -13.24 17.60
C ALA A 85 23.11 -12.22 17.37
N TYR A 86 23.42 -10.93 17.52
CA TYR A 86 22.46 -9.85 17.28
C TYR A 86 22.23 -9.63 15.78
N ASP A 87 20.97 -9.38 15.40
CA ASP A 87 20.59 -9.07 14.03
C ASP A 87 20.83 -7.57 13.73
N VAL A 88 22.11 -7.20 13.60
CA VAL A 88 22.58 -5.81 13.50
C VAL A 88 21.97 -5.08 12.29
N LYS A 89 21.62 -5.79 11.19
CA LYS A 89 21.00 -5.16 10.02
C LYS A 89 19.71 -4.42 10.38
N GLN A 90 18.97 -4.88 11.38
CA GLN A 90 17.71 -4.28 11.81
C GLN A 90 17.87 -2.86 12.37
N LEU A 91 19.07 -2.52 12.83
CA LEU A 91 19.38 -1.18 13.32
C LEU A 91 19.41 -0.12 12.22
N PHE A 92 19.70 -0.53 10.96
CA PHE A 92 19.85 0.41 9.84
C PHE A 92 18.58 0.58 9.01
N ILE A 93 17.69 -0.42 9.03
CA ILE A 93 16.44 -0.38 8.27
C ILE A 93 15.43 0.54 8.98
N GLY A 94 14.95 1.57 8.28
CA GLY A 94 14.03 2.55 8.84
C GLY A 94 14.70 3.71 9.60
N THR A 95 16.04 3.84 9.52
CA THR A 95 16.77 4.93 10.21
C THR A 95 16.91 6.19 9.40
N GLU A 96 16.51 6.18 8.13
CA GLU A 96 16.66 7.30 7.19
C GLU A 96 18.12 7.83 7.11
N GLY A 97 19.10 6.93 7.26
CA GLY A 97 20.53 7.24 7.19
C GLY A 97 21.12 7.85 8.46
N THR A 98 20.38 7.99 9.55
CA THR A 98 20.86 8.64 10.80
C THR A 98 21.91 7.81 11.54
N LEU A 99 21.93 6.47 11.37
CA LEU A 99 22.91 5.59 11.98
C LEU A 99 24.04 5.15 11.03
N GLY A 100 23.85 5.32 9.71
CA GLY A 100 24.84 4.95 8.71
C GLY A 100 24.24 4.89 7.31
N VAL A 101 25.09 4.79 6.31
CA VAL A 101 24.69 4.73 4.89
C VAL A 101 24.70 3.26 4.44
N ILE A 102 23.57 2.75 3.99
CA ILE A 102 23.45 1.41 3.40
C ILE A 102 24.11 1.43 2.02
N THR A 103 25.02 0.50 1.76
CA THR A 103 25.79 0.40 0.51
C THR A 103 25.42 -0.82 -0.31
N ARG A 104 25.15 -1.96 0.32
CA ARG A 104 24.76 -3.21 -0.34
C ARG A 104 23.69 -3.94 0.45
N LEU A 105 22.87 -4.73 -0.25
CA LEU A 105 21.82 -5.55 0.35
C LEU A 105 21.81 -6.96 -0.21
N VAL A 106 21.37 -7.91 0.60
CA VAL A 106 20.95 -9.24 0.19
C VAL A 106 19.43 -9.29 0.31
N LEU A 107 18.75 -9.42 -0.80
CA LEU A 107 17.29 -9.44 -0.89
C LEU A 107 16.80 -10.89 -0.95
N ARG A 108 15.71 -11.15 -0.24
CA ARG A 108 14.94 -12.38 -0.36
C ARG A 108 13.98 -12.25 -1.53
N LEU A 109 14.06 -13.19 -2.47
CA LEU A 109 13.08 -13.33 -3.53
C LEU A 109 12.02 -14.38 -3.18
N ARG A 110 10.86 -14.30 -3.82
CA ARG A 110 9.75 -15.23 -3.71
C ARG A 110 9.55 -15.93 -5.05
N GLU A 111 8.86 -17.06 -5.05
CA GLU A 111 8.32 -17.60 -6.30
C GLU A 111 7.28 -16.64 -6.85
N SER A 112 7.29 -16.38 -8.16
CA SER A 112 6.26 -15.59 -8.80
C SER A 112 4.90 -16.30 -8.71
N PRO A 113 3.82 -15.61 -8.33
CA PRO A 113 2.49 -16.19 -8.38
C PRO A 113 2.14 -16.56 -9.82
N ARG A 114 1.48 -17.73 -10.00
CA ARG A 114 0.99 -18.20 -11.30
C ARG A 114 -0.45 -17.77 -11.56
N SER A 115 -1.09 -17.23 -10.56
CA SER A 115 -2.48 -16.82 -10.57
C SER A 115 -2.61 -15.52 -9.79
N THR A 116 -3.33 -14.55 -10.36
CA THR A 116 -3.73 -13.33 -9.67
C THR A 116 -5.21 -13.11 -9.94
N GLN A 117 -6.00 -12.94 -8.89
CA GLN A 117 -7.43 -12.65 -8.97
C GLN A 117 -7.70 -11.30 -8.35
N SER A 118 -8.48 -10.46 -9.01
CA SER A 118 -8.77 -9.11 -8.54
C SER A 118 -10.25 -8.77 -8.69
N ALA A 119 -10.78 -7.98 -7.77
CA ALA A 119 -12.13 -7.46 -7.83
C ALA A 119 -12.18 -6.05 -7.26
N LEU A 120 -13.11 -5.25 -7.78
CA LEU A 120 -13.57 -4.03 -7.13
C LEU A 120 -14.93 -4.34 -6.49
N VAL A 121 -15.06 -4.06 -5.21
CA VAL A 121 -16.32 -4.25 -4.48
C VAL A 121 -16.75 -2.94 -3.81
N ALA A 122 -18.05 -2.81 -3.57
CA ALA A 122 -18.63 -1.71 -2.79
C ALA A 122 -19.16 -2.24 -1.45
N CYS A 123 -18.84 -1.53 -0.37
CA CYS A 123 -19.31 -1.83 0.97
C CYS A 123 -20.22 -0.70 1.48
N PRO A 124 -21.32 -1.02 2.21
CA PRO A 124 -22.26 0.01 2.66
C PRO A 124 -21.75 0.84 3.84
N THR A 125 -20.94 0.25 4.72
CA THR A 125 -20.38 0.94 5.90
C THR A 125 -18.91 0.58 6.11
N PHE A 126 -18.18 1.39 6.87
CA PHE A 126 -16.80 1.08 7.24
C PHE A 126 -16.71 -0.20 8.10
N THR A 127 -17.70 -0.45 8.94
CA THR A 127 -17.81 -1.70 9.70
C THR A 127 -17.88 -2.90 8.75
N ASP A 128 -18.63 -2.81 7.65
CA ASP A 128 -18.70 -3.89 6.66
C ASP A 128 -17.40 -4.03 5.88
N VAL A 129 -16.67 -2.94 5.61
CA VAL A 129 -15.31 -3.01 5.05
C VAL A 129 -14.38 -3.84 5.95
N THR A 130 -14.35 -3.57 7.25
CA THR A 130 -13.48 -4.30 8.19
C THR A 130 -13.90 -5.76 8.37
N ARG A 131 -15.20 -6.04 8.35
CA ARG A 131 -15.75 -7.42 8.38
C ARG A 131 -15.44 -8.16 7.07
N PHE A 132 -15.52 -7.47 5.94
CA PHE A 132 -15.14 -8.00 4.64
C PHE A 132 -13.65 -8.34 4.58
N LEU A 133 -12.76 -7.47 5.08
CA LEU A 133 -11.33 -7.77 5.19
C LEU A 133 -11.09 -9.07 5.96
N LYS A 134 -11.71 -9.23 7.13
CA LYS A 134 -11.58 -10.46 7.94
C LYS A 134 -12.14 -11.68 7.21
N HIS A 135 -13.28 -11.53 6.52
CA HIS A 135 -13.93 -12.60 5.76
C HIS A 135 -13.03 -13.09 4.62
N ILE A 136 -12.56 -12.15 3.78
CA ILE A 136 -11.79 -12.50 2.58
C ILE A 136 -10.40 -13.04 2.93
N ASP A 137 -9.73 -12.50 3.94
CA ASP A 137 -8.44 -13.01 4.41
C ASP A 137 -8.56 -14.45 4.91
N GLY A 138 -9.60 -14.73 5.72
CA GLY A 138 -9.90 -16.09 6.20
C GLY A 138 -10.25 -17.05 5.07
N ALA A 139 -11.09 -16.64 4.11
CA ALA A 139 -11.51 -17.47 2.98
C ALA A 139 -10.35 -17.80 2.02
N LEU A 140 -9.42 -16.84 1.82
CA LEU A 140 -8.29 -16.98 0.91
C LEU A 140 -7.07 -17.68 1.53
N GLY A 141 -7.06 -17.93 2.84
CA GLY A 141 -6.04 -18.73 3.51
C GLY A 141 -4.60 -18.22 3.33
N GLY A 142 -4.37 -16.90 3.38
CA GLY A 142 -3.06 -16.27 3.26
C GLY A 142 -2.64 -15.94 1.83
N SER A 143 -3.54 -16.07 0.83
CA SER A 143 -3.27 -15.64 -0.54
C SER A 143 -3.69 -14.19 -0.83
N LEU A 144 -4.38 -13.52 0.11
CA LEU A 144 -4.72 -12.10 -0.01
C LEU A 144 -3.44 -11.26 -0.17
N SER A 145 -3.30 -10.54 -1.27
CA SER A 145 -2.10 -9.78 -1.63
C SER A 145 -2.29 -8.27 -1.58
N ALA A 146 -3.52 -7.78 -1.76
CA ALA A 146 -3.84 -6.36 -1.60
C ALA A 146 -5.29 -6.19 -1.12
N PHE A 147 -5.50 -5.13 -0.33
CA PHE A 147 -6.82 -4.69 0.13
C PHE A 147 -6.79 -3.15 0.24
N GLU A 148 -7.20 -2.51 -0.85
CA GLU A 148 -7.09 -1.07 -1.07
C GLU A 148 -8.45 -0.41 -0.91
N LEU A 149 -8.60 0.42 0.10
CA LEU A 149 -9.84 1.15 0.35
C LEU A 149 -9.82 2.53 -0.32
N MET A 150 -10.91 2.89 -0.94
CA MET A 150 -11.17 4.21 -1.50
C MET A 150 -12.48 4.75 -0.94
N TRP A 151 -12.47 5.95 -0.35
CA TRP A 151 -13.70 6.69 -0.04
C TRP A 151 -14.34 7.23 -1.31
N ASN A 152 -15.62 7.48 -1.27
CA ASN A 152 -16.42 7.93 -2.43
C ASN A 152 -15.79 9.13 -3.15
N GLU A 153 -15.31 10.14 -2.42
CA GLU A 153 -14.71 11.34 -2.98
C GLU A 153 -13.50 11.03 -3.86
N PHE A 154 -12.63 10.11 -3.42
CA PHE A 154 -11.49 9.68 -4.21
C PHE A 154 -11.94 8.85 -5.42
N TYR A 155 -12.84 7.88 -5.23
CA TYR A 155 -13.37 7.08 -6.33
C TYR A 155 -14.01 7.96 -7.42
N ARG A 156 -14.82 8.96 -7.03
CA ARG A 156 -15.39 9.93 -7.98
C ARG A 156 -14.33 10.75 -8.70
N LEU A 157 -13.28 11.20 -8.00
CA LEU A 157 -12.20 11.96 -8.62
C LEU A 157 -11.55 11.16 -9.77
N VAL A 158 -11.23 9.89 -9.53
CA VAL A 158 -10.50 9.06 -10.51
C VAL A 158 -11.39 8.45 -11.60
N THR A 159 -12.71 8.51 -11.44
CA THR A 159 -13.67 7.95 -12.40
C THR A 159 -14.58 8.99 -13.05
N THR A 160 -14.38 10.29 -12.79
CA THR A 160 -15.15 11.40 -13.40
C THR A 160 -14.24 12.24 -14.30
N PRO A 161 -14.65 12.59 -15.54
CA PRO A 161 -13.86 13.49 -16.38
C PRO A 161 -13.45 14.77 -15.64
N PRO A 162 -12.20 15.26 -15.84
CA PRO A 162 -11.26 14.91 -16.90
C PRO A 162 -10.32 13.71 -16.59
N SER A 163 -10.57 12.93 -15.53
CA SER A 163 -9.90 11.65 -15.34
C SER A 163 -10.15 10.72 -16.54
N LYS A 164 -9.19 9.82 -16.82
CA LYS A 164 -9.31 8.83 -17.89
C LYS A 164 -10.06 7.58 -17.43
N GLY A 165 -10.25 7.42 -16.13
CA GLY A 165 -10.95 6.27 -15.56
C GLY A 165 -12.45 6.30 -15.86
N THR A 166 -13.01 5.13 -16.12
CA THR A 166 -14.45 4.91 -16.17
C THR A 166 -14.89 4.14 -14.94
N PRO A 167 -16.03 4.49 -14.31
CA PRO A 167 -16.46 3.83 -13.09
C PRO A 167 -16.92 2.38 -13.37
N PRO A 168 -16.21 1.35 -12.85
CA PRO A 168 -16.67 -0.05 -12.97
C PRO A 168 -17.94 -0.32 -12.16
N LEU A 169 -18.13 0.43 -11.08
CA LEU A 169 -19.31 0.40 -10.21
C LEU A 169 -19.96 1.78 -10.12
N PRO A 170 -21.27 1.87 -9.80
CA PRO A 170 -21.94 3.15 -9.55
C PRO A 170 -21.21 4.00 -8.51
N GLN A 171 -21.18 5.33 -8.73
CA GLN A 171 -20.52 6.30 -7.84
C GLN A 171 -21.37 6.69 -6.61
N THR A 172 -22.27 5.83 -6.18
CA THR A 172 -23.26 6.10 -5.13
C THR A 172 -22.96 5.43 -3.79
N TYR A 173 -21.92 4.61 -3.72
CA TYR A 173 -21.52 3.92 -2.51
C TYR A 173 -20.47 4.76 -1.74
N ASP A 174 -20.42 4.59 -0.41
CA ASP A 174 -19.49 5.33 0.44
C ASP A 174 -18.06 4.76 0.38
N TYR A 175 -17.94 3.43 0.20
CA TYR A 175 -16.66 2.72 0.25
C TYR A 175 -16.50 1.77 -0.92
N TYR A 176 -15.33 1.83 -1.55
CA TYR A 176 -14.91 0.93 -2.62
C TYR A 176 -13.61 0.23 -2.21
N VAL A 177 -13.55 -1.07 -2.42
CA VAL A 177 -12.36 -1.86 -2.08
C VAL A 177 -11.87 -2.57 -3.33
N LEU A 178 -10.63 -2.29 -3.72
CA LEU A 178 -9.88 -3.13 -4.65
C LEU A 178 -9.22 -4.24 -3.83
N VAL A 179 -9.62 -5.47 -4.08
CA VAL A 179 -9.09 -6.66 -3.42
C VAL A 179 -8.37 -7.53 -4.43
N GLU A 180 -7.19 -8.04 -4.03
CA GLU A 180 -6.39 -8.91 -4.89
C GLU A 180 -5.86 -10.11 -4.10
N SER A 181 -5.88 -11.28 -4.73
CA SER A 181 -5.19 -12.47 -4.25
C SER A 181 -4.17 -12.96 -5.25
N ALA A 182 -3.10 -13.57 -4.78
CA ALA A 182 -2.06 -14.14 -5.60
C ALA A 182 -1.79 -15.59 -5.18
N GLY A 183 -1.81 -16.52 -6.11
CA GLY A 183 -1.74 -17.95 -5.85
C GLY A 183 -0.89 -18.74 -6.84
N GLY A 184 -1.01 -20.05 -6.78
CA GLY A 184 -0.22 -20.97 -7.60
C GLY A 184 -1.01 -21.87 -8.55
N ASP A 185 -2.35 -21.89 -8.42
CA ASP A 185 -3.26 -22.73 -9.22
C ASP A 185 -4.39 -21.85 -9.78
N PRO A 186 -4.31 -21.44 -11.06
CA PRO A 186 -5.28 -20.50 -11.64
C PRO A 186 -6.74 -20.94 -11.49
N THR A 187 -7.03 -22.24 -11.70
CA THR A 187 -8.41 -22.74 -11.65
C THR A 187 -8.97 -22.74 -10.23
N ARG A 188 -8.18 -23.26 -9.29
CA ARG A 188 -8.57 -23.32 -7.88
C ARG A 188 -8.67 -21.93 -7.25
N ASP A 189 -7.68 -21.08 -7.52
CA ASP A 189 -7.60 -19.74 -6.94
C ASP A 189 -8.75 -18.87 -7.43
N GLN A 190 -9.13 -18.98 -8.73
CA GLN A 190 -10.29 -18.28 -9.28
C GLN A 190 -11.59 -18.73 -8.60
N ALA A 191 -11.83 -20.03 -8.53
CA ALA A 191 -13.05 -20.56 -7.90
C ALA A 191 -13.17 -20.15 -6.43
N GLN A 192 -12.06 -20.24 -5.67
CA GLN A 192 -12.02 -19.83 -4.27
C GLN A 192 -12.28 -18.34 -4.09
N PHE A 193 -11.70 -17.49 -4.96
CA PHE A 193 -11.87 -16.06 -4.92
C PHE A 193 -13.31 -15.64 -5.23
N GLU A 194 -13.90 -16.20 -6.30
CA GLU A 194 -15.29 -15.94 -6.68
C GLU A 194 -16.27 -16.39 -5.60
N GLU A 195 -16.06 -17.58 -5.01
CA GLU A 195 -16.87 -18.08 -3.89
C GLU A 195 -16.78 -17.17 -2.66
N ALA A 196 -15.58 -16.67 -2.33
CA ALA A 196 -15.39 -15.76 -1.21
C ALA A 196 -16.11 -14.42 -1.42
N ILE A 197 -16.08 -13.86 -2.64
CA ILE A 197 -16.83 -12.64 -2.97
C ILE A 197 -18.35 -12.91 -2.92
N ALA A 198 -18.83 -14.01 -3.50
CA ALA A 198 -20.25 -14.37 -3.46
C ALA A 198 -20.78 -14.51 -2.03
N ALA A 199 -20.03 -15.20 -1.17
CA ALA A 199 -20.38 -15.34 0.25
C ALA A 199 -20.39 -13.98 1.00
N ALA A 200 -19.51 -13.06 0.64
CA ALA A 200 -19.52 -11.69 1.20
C ALA A 200 -20.78 -10.91 0.78
N ILE A 201 -21.24 -11.08 -0.47
CA ILE A 201 -22.50 -10.48 -0.96
C ILE A 201 -23.69 -11.10 -0.21
N GLU A 202 -23.76 -12.41 -0.09
CA GLU A 202 -24.82 -13.09 0.64
C GLU A 202 -24.89 -12.69 2.13
N ALA A 203 -23.74 -12.43 2.74
CA ALA A 203 -23.64 -11.92 4.11
C ALA A 203 -23.95 -10.42 4.25
N GLY A 204 -24.22 -9.70 3.15
CA GLY A 204 -24.48 -8.26 3.13
C GLY A 204 -23.28 -7.37 3.46
N LEU A 205 -22.06 -7.91 3.43
CA LEU A 205 -20.81 -7.15 3.63
C LEU A 205 -20.43 -6.35 2.38
N VAL A 206 -20.79 -6.88 1.22
CA VAL A 206 -20.58 -6.31 -0.10
C VAL A 206 -21.95 -6.14 -0.76
N VAL A 207 -22.22 -4.99 -1.35
CA VAL A 207 -23.50 -4.67 -2.01
C VAL A 207 -23.40 -4.67 -3.52
N ASP A 208 -22.19 -4.55 -4.07
CA ASP A 208 -21.93 -4.59 -5.51
C ASP A 208 -20.48 -5.04 -5.75
N ALA A 209 -20.22 -5.76 -6.85
CA ALA A 209 -18.89 -6.27 -7.14
C ALA A 209 -18.65 -6.46 -8.64
N VAL A 210 -17.42 -6.16 -9.09
CA VAL A 210 -16.90 -6.54 -10.41
C VAL A 210 -15.64 -7.36 -10.22
N VAL A 211 -15.68 -8.64 -10.62
CA VAL A 211 -14.52 -9.53 -10.64
C VAL A 211 -13.83 -9.42 -12.00
N CYS A 212 -12.52 -9.27 -12.01
CA CYS A 212 -11.74 -9.17 -13.25
C CYS A 212 -11.67 -10.52 -13.97
N ALA A 213 -12.04 -10.53 -15.25
CA ALA A 213 -11.93 -11.68 -16.13
C ALA A 213 -10.64 -11.68 -16.98
N SER A 214 -9.84 -10.62 -16.90
CA SER A 214 -8.61 -10.48 -17.69
C SER A 214 -7.59 -9.59 -16.99
N GLU A 215 -6.32 -9.75 -17.39
CA GLU A 215 -5.23 -8.89 -16.93
C GLU A 215 -5.46 -7.42 -17.26
N ALA A 216 -6.00 -7.11 -18.45
CA ALA A 216 -6.32 -5.73 -18.84
C ALA A 216 -7.36 -5.07 -17.92
N GLN A 217 -8.34 -5.85 -17.41
CA GLN A 217 -9.30 -5.34 -16.43
C GLN A 217 -8.62 -5.10 -15.07
N ARG A 218 -7.73 -6.02 -14.65
CA ARG A 218 -6.93 -5.86 -13.43
C ARG A 218 -6.09 -4.59 -13.48
N GLU A 219 -5.34 -4.40 -14.57
CA GLU A 219 -4.52 -3.20 -14.79
C GLU A 219 -5.37 -1.92 -14.78
N ALA A 220 -6.58 -1.97 -15.36
CA ALA A 220 -7.50 -0.83 -15.35
C ALA A 220 -7.98 -0.48 -13.91
N LEU A 221 -8.26 -1.48 -13.07
CA LEU A 221 -8.61 -1.24 -11.66
C LEU A 221 -7.45 -0.63 -10.87
N TRP A 222 -6.23 -1.15 -11.05
CA TRP A 222 -5.05 -0.56 -10.41
C TRP A 222 -4.75 0.85 -10.91
N ALA A 223 -4.95 1.11 -12.21
CA ALA A 223 -4.79 2.44 -12.77
C ALA A 223 -5.78 3.47 -12.14
N LEU A 224 -6.98 3.05 -11.76
CA LEU A 224 -7.91 3.91 -11.00
C LEU A 224 -7.36 4.22 -9.60
N ARG A 225 -6.90 3.17 -8.88
CA ARG A 225 -6.38 3.31 -7.53
C ARG A 225 -5.12 4.19 -7.49
N ASP A 226 -4.30 4.13 -8.52
CA ASP A 226 -3.01 4.83 -8.60
C ASP A 226 -3.09 6.22 -9.28
N ASP A 227 -4.28 6.65 -9.79
CA ASP A 227 -4.46 7.97 -10.44
C ASP A 227 -4.50 9.13 -9.43
N VAL A 228 -3.43 9.27 -8.66
CA VAL A 228 -3.27 10.40 -7.73
C VAL A 228 -2.95 11.72 -8.43
N GLU A 229 -2.57 11.68 -9.71
CA GLU A 229 -2.26 12.90 -10.48
C GLU A 229 -3.49 13.80 -10.66
N GLY A 230 -4.69 13.22 -10.66
CA GLY A 230 -5.94 13.95 -10.71
C GLY A 230 -6.09 14.99 -9.60
N ILE A 231 -5.47 14.76 -8.43
CA ILE A 231 -5.52 15.64 -7.27
C ILE A 231 -4.81 16.98 -7.54
N PHE A 232 -3.70 16.96 -8.29
CA PHE A 232 -2.93 18.18 -8.61
C PHE A 232 -3.72 19.21 -9.42
N ARG A 233 -4.80 18.79 -10.10
CA ARG A 233 -5.70 19.72 -10.85
C ARG A 233 -6.50 20.61 -9.91
N LEU A 234 -6.64 20.21 -8.65
CA LEU A 234 -7.38 20.96 -7.64
C LEU A 234 -6.52 21.94 -6.85
N GLY A 235 -5.21 21.97 -7.12
CA GLY A 235 -4.22 22.82 -6.47
C GLY A 235 -3.04 22.04 -5.91
N MET A 236 -2.26 22.68 -5.04
CA MET A 236 -1.12 22.03 -4.42
C MET A 236 -1.60 21.04 -3.33
N PRO A 237 -1.32 19.74 -3.46
CA PRO A 237 -1.70 18.77 -2.45
C PRO A 237 -0.77 18.83 -1.23
N VAL A 238 -1.37 18.62 -0.05
CA VAL A 238 -0.67 18.25 1.18
C VAL A 238 -1.08 16.81 1.46
N ALA A 239 -0.14 15.89 1.36
CA ALA A 239 -0.37 14.45 1.50
C ALA A 239 0.20 13.94 2.82
N PHE A 240 -0.52 13.01 3.43
CA PHE A 240 -0.17 12.38 4.69
C PHE A 240 -0.33 10.87 4.56
N ASP A 241 0.62 10.14 5.15
CA ASP A 241 0.54 8.71 5.39
C ASP A 241 0.32 8.50 6.89
N VAL A 242 -0.77 7.83 7.23
CA VAL A 242 -1.13 7.58 8.63
C VAL A 242 -1.43 6.12 8.84
N SER A 243 -0.92 5.56 9.95
CA SER A 243 -1.20 4.19 10.35
C SER A 243 -1.87 4.15 11.71
N LEU A 244 -2.94 3.36 11.81
CA LEU A 244 -3.78 3.25 13.01
C LEU A 244 -4.30 1.82 13.16
N PRO A 245 -4.63 1.39 14.38
CA PRO A 245 -5.46 0.21 14.56
C PRO A 245 -6.79 0.36 13.79
N LEU A 246 -7.22 -0.68 13.09
CA LEU A 246 -8.44 -0.65 12.26
C LEU A 246 -9.67 -0.13 13.01
N ALA A 247 -9.79 -0.46 14.30
CA ALA A 247 -10.90 -0.03 15.14
C ALA A 247 -10.98 1.49 15.34
N GLU A 248 -9.86 2.20 15.19
CA GLU A 248 -9.76 3.64 15.40
C GLU A 248 -9.90 4.45 14.09
N MET A 249 -9.77 3.79 12.93
CA MET A 249 -9.63 4.48 11.64
C MET A 249 -10.86 5.30 11.27
N GLU A 250 -12.06 4.73 11.35
CA GLU A 250 -13.29 5.44 10.97
C GLU A 250 -13.50 6.71 11.81
N GLY A 251 -13.35 6.58 13.13
CA GLY A 251 -13.47 7.71 14.03
C GLY A 251 -12.39 8.78 13.81
N TYR A 252 -11.19 8.35 13.47
CA TYR A 252 -10.09 9.24 13.13
C TYR A 252 -10.35 9.98 11.81
N VAL A 253 -10.66 9.26 10.71
CA VAL A 253 -10.94 9.87 9.41
C VAL A 253 -12.11 10.85 9.52
N THR A 254 -13.19 10.46 10.19
CA THR A 254 -14.35 11.34 10.43
C THR A 254 -13.96 12.64 11.14
N ALA A 255 -13.13 12.54 12.18
CA ALA A 255 -12.68 13.72 12.93
C ALA A 255 -11.80 14.64 12.06
N VAL A 256 -10.85 14.08 11.31
CA VAL A 256 -9.97 14.82 10.40
C VAL A 256 -10.74 15.50 9.28
N VAL A 257 -11.60 14.77 8.58
CA VAL A 257 -12.41 15.30 7.48
C VAL A 257 -13.30 16.44 7.96
N ARG A 258 -14.01 16.25 9.08
CA ARG A 258 -14.84 17.29 9.68
C ARG A 258 -14.05 18.54 10.04
N ARG A 259 -12.86 18.38 10.60
CA ARG A 259 -12.00 19.49 10.98
C ARG A 259 -11.49 20.25 9.75
N LEU A 260 -11.05 19.53 8.71
CA LEU A 260 -10.65 20.12 7.44
C LEU A 260 -11.80 20.87 6.76
N GLU A 261 -13.04 20.37 6.86
CA GLU A 261 -14.24 21.06 6.35
C GLU A 261 -14.51 22.39 7.04
N GLN A 262 -14.32 22.41 8.34
CA GLN A 262 -14.56 23.60 9.16
C GLN A 262 -13.47 24.65 9.04
N GLU A 263 -12.20 24.24 9.10
CA GLU A 263 -11.05 25.14 9.17
C GLU A 263 -10.52 25.49 7.76
N TRP A 264 -10.64 24.56 6.79
CA TRP A 264 -10.07 24.69 5.44
C TRP A 264 -11.10 24.33 4.34
N PRO A 265 -12.26 24.99 4.28
CA PRO A 265 -13.35 24.61 3.34
C PRO A 265 -12.99 24.77 1.87
N ALA A 266 -11.96 25.57 1.53
CA ALA A 266 -11.47 25.73 0.16
C ALA A 266 -10.62 24.55 -0.32
N TYR A 267 -10.30 23.57 0.54
CA TYR A 267 -9.51 22.40 0.20
C TYR A 267 -10.39 21.18 -0.01
N SER A 268 -10.24 20.54 -1.16
CA SER A 268 -10.81 19.21 -1.41
C SER A 268 -10.03 18.16 -0.61
N ARG A 269 -10.71 17.11 -0.17
CA ARG A 269 -10.17 16.07 0.73
C ARG A 269 -10.38 14.71 0.09
N PHE A 270 -9.34 13.89 0.15
CA PHE A 270 -9.36 12.53 -0.40
C PHE A 270 -8.76 11.57 0.61
N VAL A 271 -9.45 10.47 0.83
CA VAL A 271 -8.99 9.38 1.71
C VAL A 271 -9.02 8.08 0.91
N PHE A 272 -7.90 7.39 0.92
CA PHE A 272 -7.75 6.07 0.30
C PHE A 272 -6.50 5.41 0.87
N GLY A 273 -6.27 4.14 0.59
CA GLY A 273 -5.00 3.50 0.96
C GLY A 273 -5.10 2.04 1.31
N HIS A 274 -4.03 1.56 1.91
CA HIS A 274 -3.73 0.17 2.21
C HIS A 274 -4.41 -0.28 3.51
N LEU A 275 -5.76 -0.37 3.54
CA LEU A 275 -6.46 -0.73 4.77
C LEU A 275 -6.02 -2.10 5.31
N GLY A 276 -5.63 -3.00 4.41
CA GLY A 276 -5.19 -4.35 4.77
C GLY A 276 -3.97 -4.40 5.68
N ASP A 277 -3.11 -3.38 5.64
CA ASP A 277 -1.92 -3.26 6.50
C ASP A 277 -2.02 -2.11 7.53
N GLY A 278 -3.19 -1.45 7.60
CA GLY A 278 -3.45 -0.41 8.57
C GLY A 278 -2.94 0.98 8.18
N ASN A 279 -2.62 1.22 6.89
CA ASN A 279 -2.15 2.51 6.40
C ASN A 279 -3.19 3.21 5.51
N LEU A 280 -3.35 4.51 5.69
CA LEU A 280 -4.21 5.37 4.88
C LEU A 280 -3.45 6.60 4.38
N HIS A 281 -3.77 7.01 3.15
CA HIS A 281 -3.40 8.29 2.59
C HIS A 281 -4.53 9.29 2.83
N ILE A 282 -4.21 10.44 3.42
CA ILE A 282 -5.11 11.58 3.52
C ILE A 282 -4.50 12.72 2.74
N ILE A 283 -5.23 13.23 1.75
CA ILE A 283 -4.73 14.30 0.89
C ILE A 283 -5.72 15.47 0.92
N ALA A 284 -5.23 16.66 1.24
CA ALA A 284 -5.94 17.91 1.09
C ALA A 284 -5.34 18.72 -0.07
N ALA A 285 -6.15 19.10 -1.06
CA ALA A 285 -5.70 19.84 -2.24
C ALA A 285 -6.48 21.15 -2.42
N GLY A 286 -5.77 22.25 -2.61
CA GLY A 286 -6.38 23.57 -2.72
C GLY A 286 -5.38 24.67 -3.07
N PRO A 287 -5.74 25.94 -2.88
CA PRO A 287 -4.88 27.08 -3.18
C PRO A 287 -3.56 27.00 -2.38
N PRO A 288 -2.39 27.29 -3.01
CA PRO A 288 -1.12 27.25 -2.31
C PRO A 288 -1.07 28.31 -1.20
N SER A 289 -0.81 27.90 0.04
CA SER A 289 -0.66 28.76 1.21
C SER A 289 0.23 28.08 2.23
N ALA A 290 1.25 28.77 2.73
CA ALA A 290 2.12 28.26 3.79
C ALA A 290 1.37 28.10 5.12
N GLU A 291 0.44 29.01 5.42
CA GLU A 291 -0.43 28.94 6.61
C GLU A 291 -1.37 27.72 6.53
N ALA A 292 -1.99 27.51 5.36
CA ALA A 292 -2.88 26.37 5.15
C ALA A 292 -2.13 25.05 5.31
N ARG A 293 -0.91 24.92 4.79
CA ARG A 293 -0.12 23.70 4.96
C ARG A 293 0.04 23.34 6.44
N HIS A 294 0.52 24.29 7.24
CA HIS A 294 0.72 24.06 8.68
C HIS A 294 -0.60 23.80 9.42
N GLY A 295 -1.68 24.53 9.08
CA GLY A 295 -3.00 24.30 9.65
C GLY A 295 -3.57 22.93 9.31
N ILE A 296 -3.43 22.48 8.05
CA ILE A 296 -3.85 21.16 7.59
C ILE A 296 -3.05 20.06 8.30
N GLU A 297 -1.72 20.22 8.44
CA GLU A 297 -0.86 19.30 9.20
C GLU A 297 -1.40 19.12 10.64
N ARG A 298 -1.79 20.19 11.30
CA ARG A 298 -2.40 20.13 12.64
C ARG A 298 -3.75 19.40 12.65
N CYS A 299 -4.60 19.63 11.65
CA CYS A 299 -5.86 18.91 11.52
C CYS A 299 -5.68 17.39 11.43
N VAL A 300 -4.60 16.93 10.81
CA VAL A 300 -4.29 15.51 10.62
C VAL A 300 -3.56 14.92 11.82
N TYR A 301 -2.50 15.57 12.30
CA TYR A 301 -1.62 14.96 13.32
C TYR A 301 -2.11 15.12 14.76
N GLU A 302 -2.80 16.22 15.13
CA GLU A 302 -3.29 16.39 16.51
C GLU A 302 -4.26 15.27 16.94
N PRO A 303 -5.23 14.82 16.10
CA PRO A 303 -6.09 13.70 16.47
C PRO A 303 -5.37 12.35 16.62
N LEU A 304 -4.17 12.17 16.01
CA LEU A 304 -3.36 10.96 16.19
C LEU A 304 -2.81 10.85 17.61
N ALA A 305 -2.39 11.97 18.20
CA ALA A 305 -1.73 11.98 19.53
C ALA A 305 -2.56 11.35 20.66
N SER A 306 -3.88 11.27 20.49
CA SER A 306 -4.80 10.66 21.47
C SER A 306 -5.16 9.21 21.15
N ARG A 307 -4.62 8.62 20.06
CA ARG A 307 -5.05 7.32 19.53
C ARG A 307 -3.95 6.27 19.46
N GLY A 308 -2.72 6.59 19.86
CA GLY A 308 -1.60 5.65 19.97
C GLY A 308 -0.28 6.25 19.60
#